data_1671c9585a5a43498f6a4c913e703b0b
#
_entry.id   1671c9585a5a43498f6a4c913e703b0b
#
_cell.length_a   1.000
_cell.length_b   1.000
_cell.length_c   1.000
_cell.angle_alpha   90.00
_cell.angle_beta   90.00
_cell.angle_gamma   90.00
#
_symmetry.space_group_name_H-M   'P 1'
#
loop_
_entity.id
_entity.type
_entity.pdbx_description
1 polymer ?
#
loop_
_entity_poly.entity_id
_entity_poly.type
_entity_poly.pdbx_seq_one_letter_code
_entity_poly.pdbx_strand_id
1 'polypeptide(L)'
;MAEPPTTHLRNLPRQARSAARVELLLDVAAEVFEEVGYDAATTNLVAARAGVPVGTLYRWFPDKAALAEALTDRYLSRLVFQAGGA
;
A
#
# COMPACT_ATOMS: atom_id res chain seq x y z
N MET A 1 -20.59 25.55 -6.03
CA MET A 1 -21.17 24.44 -5.38
C MET A 1 -20.23 23.26 -5.23
N ALA A 2 -20.18 22.68 -4.09
CA ALA A 2 -19.27 21.58 -3.83
C ALA A 2 -19.71 20.30 -4.52
N GLU A 3 -18.79 19.54 -5.02
CA GLU A 3 -19.08 18.28 -5.65
C GLU A 3 -19.15 17.17 -4.60
N PRO A 4 -19.96 16.15 -4.87
CA PRO A 4 -19.97 15.01 -3.98
C PRO A 4 -18.59 14.35 -3.92
N PRO A 5 -18.18 13.86 -2.77
CA PRO A 5 -16.88 13.19 -2.67
C PRO A 5 -16.73 12.01 -3.61
N THR A 6 -17.80 11.24 -3.83
CA THR A 6 -17.72 10.10 -4.72
C THR A 6 -17.41 10.52 -6.15
N THR A 7 -18.03 11.60 -6.60
CA THR A 7 -17.76 12.11 -7.93
C THR A 7 -16.30 12.54 -8.04
N HIS A 8 -15.80 13.16 -7.01
CA HIS A 8 -14.43 13.60 -6.97
C HIS A 8 -13.48 12.40 -7.09
N LEU A 9 -13.77 11.34 -6.38
CA LEU A 9 -12.94 10.14 -6.44
C LEU A 9 -12.91 9.53 -7.83
N ARG A 10 -14.05 9.53 -8.52
CA ARG A 10 -14.11 9.00 -9.87
C ARG A 10 -13.25 9.78 -10.83
N ASN A 11 -13.08 11.04 -10.56
CA ASN A 11 -12.37 11.94 -11.47
C ASN A 11 -10.92 12.15 -11.08
N LEU A 12 -10.41 11.37 -10.13
CA LEU A 12 -9.02 11.47 -9.75
C LEU A 12 -8.11 11.12 -10.92
N PRO A 13 -6.99 11.80 -11.07
CA PRO A 13 -6.03 11.45 -12.08
C PRO A 13 -5.54 10.02 -11.92
N ARG A 14 -5.08 9.43 -13.01
CA ARG A 14 -4.56 8.09 -12.97
C ARG A 14 -3.47 7.93 -11.89
N GLN A 15 -2.61 8.92 -11.79
CA GLN A 15 -1.52 8.89 -10.85
C GLN A 15 -2.03 8.80 -9.40
N ALA A 16 -3.08 9.55 -9.09
CA ALA A 16 -3.64 9.52 -7.75
C ALA A 16 -4.28 8.18 -7.45
N ARG A 17 -4.95 7.58 -8.43
CA ARG A 17 -5.54 6.26 -8.25
C ARG A 17 -4.49 5.20 -8.06
N SER A 18 -3.39 5.29 -8.78
CA SER A 18 -2.27 4.37 -8.61
C SER A 18 -1.66 4.49 -7.23
N ALA A 19 -1.48 5.72 -6.76
CA ALA A 19 -0.93 5.94 -5.43
C ALA A 19 -1.84 5.36 -4.36
N ALA A 20 -3.15 5.52 -4.52
CA ALA A 20 -4.10 4.97 -3.56
C ALA A 20 -4.03 3.45 -3.53
N ARG A 21 -3.84 2.82 -4.68
CA ARG A 21 -3.73 1.38 -4.76
C ARG A 21 -2.46 0.89 -4.09
N VAL A 22 -1.35 1.59 -4.31
CA VAL A 22 -0.10 1.24 -3.66
C VAL A 22 -0.23 1.35 -2.14
N GLU A 23 -0.87 2.41 -1.66
CA GLU A 23 -1.08 2.56 -0.24
C GLU A 23 -1.92 1.43 0.34
N LEU A 24 -2.96 1.02 -0.38
CA LEU A 24 -3.78 -0.10 0.06
C LEU A 24 -2.94 -1.37 0.16
N LEU A 25 -2.14 -1.64 -0.85
CA LEU A 25 -1.30 -2.83 -0.85
C LEU A 25 -0.32 -2.82 0.32
N LEU A 26 0.26 -1.66 0.62
CA LEU A 26 1.18 -1.55 1.73
C LEU A 26 0.47 -1.73 3.07
N ASP A 27 -0.72 -1.14 3.23
CA ASP A 27 -1.49 -1.31 4.44
C ASP A 27 -1.81 -2.78 4.68
N VAL A 28 -2.24 -3.47 3.63
CA VAL A 28 -2.59 -4.89 3.76
C VAL A 28 -1.35 -5.73 4.01
N ALA A 29 -0.25 -5.39 3.35
CA ALA A 29 1.01 -6.12 3.56
C ALA A 29 1.46 -6.00 5.03
N ALA A 30 1.33 -4.81 5.60
CA ALA A 30 1.69 -4.62 7.00
C ALA A 30 0.85 -5.51 7.91
N GLU A 31 -0.45 -5.60 7.63
CA GLU A 31 -1.33 -6.45 8.40
C GLU A 31 -0.94 -7.92 8.30
N VAL A 32 -0.63 -8.36 7.07
CA VAL A 32 -0.26 -9.75 6.85
C VAL A 32 1.04 -10.08 7.56
N PHE A 33 2.05 -9.20 7.41
CA PHE A 33 3.33 -9.43 8.07
C PHE A 33 3.17 -9.50 9.59
N GLU A 34 2.27 -8.69 10.12
CA GLU A 34 2.03 -8.67 11.56
C GLU A 34 1.34 -9.94 12.03
N GLU A 35 0.39 -10.43 11.24
CA GLU A 35 -0.39 -11.60 11.62
C GLU A 35 0.39 -12.90 11.52
N VAL A 36 1.10 -13.09 10.42
CA VAL A 36 1.73 -14.39 10.15
C VAL A 36 3.25 -14.34 10.15
N GLY A 37 3.83 -13.15 10.26
CA GLY A 37 5.27 -12.98 10.20
C GLY A 37 5.77 -12.91 8.78
N TYR A 38 6.98 -12.39 8.63
CA TYR A 38 7.54 -12.16 7.31
C TYR A 38 7.70 -13.46 6.52
N ASP A 39 8.22 -14.51 7.19
CA ASP A 39 8.53 -15.75 6.49
C ASP A 39 7.28 -16.42 5.91
N ALA A 40 6.19 -16.39 6.66
CA ALA A 40 4.96 -17.05 6.22
C ALA A 40 4.14 -16.18 5.27
N ALA A 41 4.39 -14.89 5.24
CA ALA A 41 3.66 -13.99 4.36
C ALA A 41 4.05 -14.23 2.91
N THR A 42 3.08 -14.08 2.00
CA THR A 42 3.32 -14.24 0.58
C THR A 42 2.64 -13.11 -0.17
N THR A 43 3.14 -12.82 -1.38
CA THR A 43 2.50 -11.82 -2.23
C THR A 43 1.08 -12.26 -2.58
N ASN A 44 0.86 -13.56 -2.77
CA ASN A 44 -0.48 -14.06 -3.06
C ASN A 44 -1.44 -13.78 -1.90
N LEU A 45 -0.98 -13.96 -0.68
CA LEU A 45 -1.81 -13.70 0.48
C LEU A 45 -2.16 -12.22 0.59
N VAL A 46 -1.18 -11.35 0.34
CA VAL A 46 -1.41 -9.92 0.37
C VAL A 46 -2.41 -9.52 -0.70
N ALA A 47 -2.23 -10.02 -1.92
CA ALA A 47 -3.13 -9.69 -3.02
C ALA A 47 -4.55 -10.15 -2.72
N ALA A 48 -4.68 -11.38 -2.22
CA ALA A 48 -6.00 -11.92 -1.89
C ALA A 48 -6.69 -11.09 -0.82
N ARG A 49 -5.98 -10.70 0.21
CA ARG A 49 -6.55 -9.90 1.28
C ARG A 49 -6.90 -8.50 0.80
N ALA A 50 -6.10 -7.94 -0.10
CA ALA A 50 -6.38 -6.62 -0.66
C ALA A 50 -7.50 -6.65 -1.69
N GLY A 51 -7.88 -7.83 -2.15
CA GLY A 51 -8.94 -7.93 -3.14
C GLY A 51 -8.50 -7.58 -4.54
N VAL A 52 -7.22 -7.78 -4.85
CA VAL A 52 -6.70 -7.49 -6.18
C VAL A 52 -6.02 -8.73 -6.75
N PRO A 53 -5.97 -8.86 -8.09
CA PRO A 53 -5.20 -9.94 -8.68
C PRO A 53 -3.72 -9.81 -8.33
N VAL A 54 -3.04 -10.95 -8.16
CA VAL A 54 -1.63 -10.90 -7.80
C VAL A 54 -0.80 -10.22 -8.90
N GLY A 55 -1.25 -10.31 -10.16
CA GLY A 55 -0.58 -9.59 -11.24
C GLY A 55 -0.58 -8.09 -11.04
N THR A 56 -1.65 -7.55 -10.45
CA THR A 56 -1.71 -6.14 -10.14
C THR A 56 -0.67 -5.79 -9.08
N LEU A 57 -0.51 -6.64 -8.09
CA LEU A 57 0.50 -6.43 -7.06
C LEU A 57 1.90 -6.43 -7.68
N TYR A 58 2.16 -7.39 -8.57
CA TYR A 58 3.48 -7.50 -9.20
C TYR A 58 3.84 -6.31 -10.07
N ARG A 59 2.87 -5.55 -10.52
CA ARG A 59 3.18 -4.33 -11.26
C ARG A 59 3.93 -3.31 -10.41
N TRP A 60 3.69 -3.34 -9.10
CA TRP A 60 4.29 -2.38 -8.18
C TRP A 60 5.38 -3.00 -7.32
N PHE A 61 5.22 -4.26 -6.97
CA PHE A 61 6.14 -4.94 -6.05
C PHE A 61 6.44 -6.33 -6.61
N PRO A 62 7.63 -6.52 -7.16
CA PRO A 62 7.94 -7.79 -7.81
C PRO A 62 8.03 -8.98 -6.87
N ASP A 63 8.30 -8.73 -5.59
CA ASP A 63 8.40 -9.82 -4.63
C ASP A 63 8.09 -9.31 -3.22
N LYS A 64 8.11 -10.24 -2.28
CA LYS A 64 7.79 -9.93 -0.90
C LYS A 64 8.81 -8.95 -0.30
N ALA A 65 10.06 -9.09 -0.68
CA ALA A 65 11.11 -8.20 -0.17
C ALA A 65 10.84 -6.75 -0.57
N ALA A 66 10.32 -6.54 -1.79
CA ALA A 66 9.98 -5.19 -2.23
C ALA A 66 8.88 -4.57 -1.38
N LEU A 67 7.89 -5.39 -0.99
CA LEU A 67 6.84 -4.92 -0.08
C LEU A 67 7.43 -4.52 1.27
N ALA A 68 8.31 -5.35 1.81
CA ALA A 68 8.91 -5.06 3.10
C ALA A 68 9.76 -3.81 3.05
N GLU A 69 10.50 -3.64 1.96
CA GLU A 69 11.34 -2.46 1.78
C GLU A 69 10.51 -1.19 1.72
N ALA A 70 9.41 -1.24 0.97
CA ALA A 70 8.53 -0.09 0.85
C ALA A 70 7.88 0.25 2.19
N LEU A 71 7.53 -0.76 2.97
CA LEU A 71 6.98 -0.53 4.30
C LEU A 71 8.01 0.12 5.22
N THR A 72 9.25 -0.35 5.15
CA THR A 72 10.32 0.23 5.94
C THR A 72 10.52 1.70 5.58
N ASP A 73 10.56 2.00 4.30
CA ASP A 73 10.70 3.38 3.83
C ASP A 73 9.56 4.25 4.34
N ARG A 74 8.34 3.74 4.27
CA ARG A 74 7.18 4.50 4.72
C ARG A 74 7.24 4.76 6.21
N TYR A 75 7.65 3.76 6.97
CA TYR A 75 7.77 3.88 8.42
C TYR A 75 8.83 4.91 8.80
N LEU A 76 9.99 4.83 8.15
CA LEU A 76 11.07 5.77 8.43
C LEU A 76 10.69 7.19 8.05
N SER A 77 10.00 7.36 6.93
CA SER A 77 9.53 8.68 6.51
C SER A 77 8.62 9.29 7.55
N ARG A 78 7.73 8.48 8.11
CA ARG A 78 6.82 8.96 9.14
C ARG A 78 7.56 9.38 10.41
N LEU A 79 8.57 8.59 10.79
CA LEU A 79 9.36 8.92 11.97
C LEU A 79 10.13 10.22 11.78
N VAL A 80 10.77 10.35 10.63
CA VAL A 80 11.54 11.56 10.34
C VAL A 80 10.62 12.78 10.32
N PHE A 81 9.48 12.64 9.69
CA PHE A 81 8.54 13.75 9.59
C PHE A 81 8.05 14.17 10.97
N GLN A 82 7.70 13.19 11.81
CA GLN A 82 7.23 13.50 13.15
C GLN A 82 8.30 14.15 13.99
N ALA A 83 9.52 13.64 13.91
CA ALA A 83 10.63 14.22 14.67
C ALA A 83 10.93 15.63 14.19
N GLY A 84 10.91 15.84 12.88
CA GLY A 84 11.19 17.15 12.33
C GLY A 84 10.08 18.15 12.60
N GLY A 85 8.84 17.66 12.72
CA GLY A 85 7.71 18.52 12.96
C GLY A 85 7.54 18.94 14.41
N ALA A 86 8.24 18.25 15.28
CA ALA A 86 8.15 18.55 16.72
C ALA A 86 8.92 19.84 17.14
#